data_96b62999094157eb4327e3b53e29ea72
#
_entry.id   96b62999094157eb4327e3b53e29ea72
#
_cell.length_a   1.000
_cell.length_b   1.000
_cell.length_c   1.000
_cell.angle_alpha   90.00
_cell.angle_beta   90.00
_cell.angle_gamma   90.00
#
_symmetry.space_group_name_H-M   'P 1'
#
loop_
_entity.id
_entity.type
_entity.pdbx_description
1 polymer ?
#
loop_
_entity_poly.entity_id
_entity_poly.type
_entity_poly.pdbx_seq_one_letter_code
_entity_poly.pdbx_strand_id
1 'polypeptide(L)'
;YVEDINWRTTRIRMLPNNMVIVPNNKLSQSVITNYSLPEQKMVLQVPVNVSYASDPDHVEHVLLDETNKALAEVPGLLANPAPAVRFLPGFGESSLTFSLLCHVREVGDQNNVMNELNKRILKRFRREGIEFPYPTRTVYLRDERTD
;
A
#
# COMPACT_ATOMS: atom_id res chain seq x y z
N TYR A 1 -21.05 -3.30 7.61
CA TYR A 1 -21.83 -4.41 8.18
C TYR A 1 -23.30 -4.24 7.83
N VAL A 2 -23.98 -5.34 7.45
CA VAL A 2 -25.43 -5.34 7.30
C VAL A 2 -26.04 -5.34 8.70
N GLU A 3 -26.86 -4.33 9.01
CA GLU A 3 -27.52 -4.22 10.31
C GLU A 3 -28.94 -4.77 10.32
N ASP A 4 -29.65 -4.52 9.23
CA ASP A 4 -31.07 -4.90 9.13
C ASP A 4 -31.45 -5.09 7.67
N ILE A 5 -32.30 -6.07 7.42
CA ILE A 5 -32.87 -6.37 6.10
C ILE A 5 -34.38 -6.41 6.22
N ASN A 6 -35.03 -5.41 5.63
CA ASN A 6 -36.45 -5.35 5.49
C ASN A 6 -36.89 -5.87 4.12
N TRP A 7 -38.19 -6.02 3.89
CA TRP A 7 -38.73 -6.47 2.61
C TRP A 7 -38.45 -5.52 1.43
N ARG A 8 -38.17 -4.23 1.68
CA ARG A 8 -37.88 -3.22 0.66
C ARG A 8 -36.44 -2.73 0.67
N THR A 9 -35.80 -2.72 1.83
CA THR A 9 -34.49 -2.05 2.00
C THR A 9 -33.57 -2.87 2.88
N THR A 10 -32.28 -2.75 2.60
CA THR A 10 -31.17 -3.23 3.43
C THR A 10 -30.43 -2.05 4.04
N ARG A 11 -30.20 -2.08 5.35
CA ARG A 11 -29.42 -1.07 6.09
C ARG A 11 -27.99 -1.56 6.28
N ILE A 12 -27.04 -0.76 5.83
CA ILE A 12 -25.63 -1.09 5.86
C ILE A 12 -24.90 -0.01 6.65
N ARG A 13 -24.21 -0.41 7.73
CA ARG A 13 -23.33 0.48 8.48
C ARG A 13 -21.96 0.54 7.80
N MET A 14 -21.54 1.74 7.44
CA MET A 14 -20.23 2.02 6.86
C MET A 14 -19.16 2.24 7.95
N LEU A 15 -17.87 2.16 7.58
CA LEU A 15 -16.75 2.39 8.50
C LEU A 15 -16.79 3.73 9.24
N PRO A 16 -17.20 4.88 8.62
CA PRO A 16 -17.36 6.14 9.35
C PRO A 16 -18.57 6.20 10.28
N ASN A 17 -19.23 5.05 10.54
CA ASN A 17 -20.40 4.91 11.40
C ASN A 17 -21.69 5.53 10.83
N ASN A 18 -21.73 5.87 9.55
CA ASN A 18 -22.96 6.30 8.86
C ASN A 18 -23.75 5.10 8.34
N MET A 19 -25.06 5.30 8.24
CA MET A 19 -26.01 4.32 7.73
C MET A 19 -26.31 4.59 6.27
N VAL A 20 -26.15 3.57 5.43
CA VAL A 20 -26.62 3.59 4.05
C VAL A 20 -27.84 2.69 3.94
N ILE A 21 -28.94 3.22 3.39
CA ILE A 21 -30.17 2.48 3.15
C ILE A 21 -30.25 2.20 1.65
N VAL A 22 -30.18 0.94 1.28
CA VAL A 22 -30.19 0.51 -0.13
C VAL A 22 -31.48 -0.23 -0.42
N PRO A 23 -32.24 0.15 -1.46
CA PRO A 23 -33.39 -0.62 -1.92
C PRO A 23 -32.96 -2.02 -2.39
N ASN A 24 -33.71 -3.07 -1.99
CA ASN A 24 -33.33 -4.46 -2.29
C ASN A 24 -33.30 -4.76 -3.79
N ASN A 25 -34.15 -4.10 -4.59
CA ASN A 25 -34.12 -4.23 -6.05
C ASN A 25 -32.81 -3.70 -6.67
N LYS A 26 -32.20 -2.68 -6.09
CA LYS A 26 -30.88 -2.20 -6.52
C LYS A 26 -29.78 -3.20 -6.15
N LEU A 27 -29.83 -3.76 -4.94
CA LEU A 27 -28.86 -4.78 -4.51
C LEU A 27 -28.90 -6.02 -5.39
N SER A 28 -30.09 -6.52 -5.73
CA SER A 28 -30.23 -7.71 -6.57
C SER A 28 -29.74 -7.54 -8.02
N GLN A 29 -29.64 -6.31 -8.49
CA GLN A 29 -29.14 -5.96 -9.85
C GLN A 29 -27.69 -5.48 -9.85
N SER A 30 -27.08 -5.36 -8.68
CA SER A 30 -25.71 -4.86 -8.54
C SER A 30 -24.68 -5.99 -8.65
N VAL A 31 -23.53 -5.68 -9.21
CA VAL A 31 -22.35 -6.54 -9.06
C VAL A 31 -21.85 -6.43 -7.64
N ILE A 32 -21.79 -7.55 -6.93
CA ILE A 32 -21.29 -7.60 -5.56
C ILE A 32 -19.89 -8.21 -5.57
N THR A 33 -18.90 -7.43 -5.15
CA THR A 33 -17.55 -7.92 -4.94
C THR A 33 -17.43 -8.45 -3.51
N ASN A 34 -17.17 -9.76 -3.39
CA ASN A 34 -16.95 -10.39 -2.11
C ASN A 34 -15.43 -10.51 -1.84
N TYR A 35 -14.93 -9.80 -0.84
CA TYR A 35 -13.52 -9.85 -0.44
C TYR A 35 -13.19 -10.97 0.57
N SER A 36 -14.19 -11.76 0.96
CA SER A 36 -14.02 -12.85 1.93
C SER A 36 -14.12 -14.25 1.31
N LEU A 37 -14.44 -14.35 0.02
CA LEU A 37 -14.56 -15.61 -0.71
C LEU A 37 -13.64 -15.61 -1.96
N PRO A 38 -13.00 -16.73 -2.28
CA PRO A 38 -12.99 -18.02 -1.55
C PRO A 38 -12.12 -17.99 -0.28
N GLU A 39 -11.25 -17.01 -0.12
CA GLU A 39 -10.37 -16.85 1.04
C GLU A 39 -10.39 -15.40 1.52
N GLN A 40 -10.28 -15.19 2.84
CA GLN A 40 -10.28 -13.85 3.43
C GLN A 40 -8.96 -13.10 3.22
N LYS A 41 -7.86 -13.85 3.01
CA LYS A 41 -6.55 -13.27 2.77
C LYS A 41 -6.51 -12.47 1.48
N MET A 42 -5.88 -11.34 1.51
CA MET A 42 -5.77 -10.48 0.35
C MET A 42 -4.37 -9.90 0.19
N VAL A 43 -4.07 -9.50 -1.03
CA VAL A 43 -2.81 -8.85 -1.37
C VAL A 43 -2.84 -7.40 -0.90
N LEU A 44 -1.82 -7.01 -0.15
CA LEU A 44 -1.50 -5.62 0.17
C LEU A 44 -0.30 -5.20 -0.67
N GLN A 45 -0.46 -4.14 -1.45
CA GLN A 45 0.62 -3.51 -2.19
C GLN A 45 1.03 -2.22 -1.51
N VAL A 46 2.30 -2.13 -1.13
CA VAL A 46 2.89 -0.93 -0.53
C VAL A 46 3.84 -0.31 -1.55
N PRO A 47 3.51 0.86 -2.13
CA PRO A 47 4.41 1.56 -3.02
C PRO A 47 5.54 2.22 -2.22
N VAL A 48 6.77 2.06 -2.69
CA VAL A 48 7.96 2.63 -2.07
C VAL A 48 8.78 3.36 -3.13
N ASN A 49 9.04 4.63 -2.89
CA ASN A 49 9.83 5.47 -3.77
C ASN A 49 11.18 5.81 -3.13
N VAL A 50 12.25 5.68 -3.91
CA VAL A 50 13.62 6.00 -3.48
C VAL A 50 14.31 6.92 -4.49
N SER A 51 15.37 7.59 -4.06
CA SER A 51 16.22 8.42 -4.94
C SER A 51 16.83 7.60 -6.07
N TYR A 52 17.04 8.21 -7.22
CA TYR A 52 17.79 7.62 -8.34
C TYR A 52 19.25 7.26 -7.99
N ALA A 53 19.80 7.84 -6.92
CA ALA A 53 21.13 7.51 -6.41
C ALA A 53 21.17 6.18 -5.64
N SER A 54 20.02 5.59 -5.33
CA SER A 54 19.94 4.33 -4.60
C SER A 54 20.23 3.13 -5.50
N ASP A 55 20.92 2.13 -4.96
CA ASP A 55 21.10 0.84 -5.62
C ASP A 55 19.82 0.01 -5.53
N PRO A 56 19.21 -0.38 -6.67
CA PRO A 56 17.95 -1.12 -6.68
C PRO A 56 18.03 -2.48 -5.97
N ASP A 57 19.13 -3.21 -6.13
CA ASP A 57 19.28 -4.55 -5.54
C ASP A 57 19.40 -4.44 -4.01
N HIS A 58 20.11 -3.41 -3.53
CA HIS A 58 20.18 -3.11 -2.10
C HIS A 58 18.82 -2.73 -1.52
N VAL A 59 18.05 -1.88 -2.22
CA VAL A 59 16.70 -1.48 -1.79
C VAL A 59 15.77 -2.69 -1.70
N GLU A 60 15.79 -3.56 -2.71
CA GLU A 60 14.98 -4.79 -2.70
C GLU A 60 15.32 -5.68 -1.52
N HIS A 61 16.61 -5.91 -1.28
CA HIS A 61 17.09 -6.72 -0.15
C HIS A 61 16.64 -6.14 1.20
N VAL A 62 16.79 -4.84 1.40
CA VAL A 62 16.41 -4.15 2.64
C VAL A 62 14.90 -4.22 2.88
N LEU A 63 14.08 -4.03 1.83
CA LEU A 63 12.63 -4.13 1.91
C LEU A 63 12.17 -5.54 2.28
N LEU A 64 12.75 -6.57 1.66
CA LEU A 64 12.44 -7.98 1.96
C LEU A 64 12.85 -8.35 3.38
N ASP A 65 14.07 -7.97 3.80
CA ASP A 65 14.57 -8.25 5.16
C ASP A 65 13.69 -7.61 6.23
N GLU A 66 13.33 -6.32 6.07
CA GLU A 66 12.47 -5.63 7.03
C GLU A 66 11.05 -6.20 7.06
N THR A 67 10.51 -6.57 5.90
CA THR A 67 9.18 -7.18 5.83
C THR A 67 9.17 -8.56 6.49
N ASN A 68 10.20 -9.37 6.28
CA ASN A 68 10.32 -10.68 6.93
C ASN A 68 10.42 -10.55 8.47
N LYS A 69 11.11 -9.53 8.97
CA LYS A 69 11.12 -9.24 10.42
C LYS A 69 9.75 -8.81 10.93
N ALA A 70 9.02 -8.05 10.11
CA ALA A 70 7.68 -7.60 10.46
C ALA A 70 6.66 -8.75 10.58
N LEU A 71 6.87 -9.88 9.88
CA LEU A 71 5.98 -11.06 9.96
C LEU A 71 5.77 -11.58 11.38
N ALA A 72 6.78 -11.47 12.24
CA ALA A 72 6.71 -11.94 13.62
C ALA A 72 6.05 -10.91 14.58
N GLU A 73 5.99 -9.64 14.18
CA GLU A 73 5.67 -8.54 15.09
C GLU A 73 4.38 -7.81 14.72
N VAL A 74 3.99 -7.83 13.43
CA VAL A 74 2.83 -7.09 12.92
C VAL A 74 1.61 -8.00 12.81
N PRO A 75 0.60 -7.83 13.67
CA PRO A 75 -0.61 -8.63 13.60
C PRO A 75 -1.34 -8.44 12.27
N GLY A 76 -1.81 -9.54 11.70
CA GLY A 76 -2.55 -9.52 10.42
C GLY A 76 -1.68 -9.64 9.17
N LEU A 77 -0.35 -9.47 9.28
CA LEU A 77 0.59 -9.75 8.20
C LEU A 77 0.85 -11.25 8.08
N LEU A 78 0.78 -11.81 6.88
CA LEU A 78 0.91 -13.25 6.64
C LEU A 78 2.25 -13.59 6.00
N ALA A 79 2.84 -14.71 6.49
CA ALA A 79 4.08 -15.27 5.94
C ALA A 79 3.86 -16.08 4.66
N ASN A 80 2.63 -16.53 4.41
CA ASN A 80 2.30 -17.34 3.25
C ASN A 80 1.04 -16.80 2.54
N PRO A 81 1.15 -16.43 1.26
CA PRO A 81 2.35 -16.42 0.40
C PRO A 81 3.44 -15.46 0.90
N ALA A 82 4.70 -15.81 0.61
CA ALA A 82 5.85 -15.01 1.04
C ALA A 82 5.80 -13.59 0.46
N PRO A 83 6.26 -12.57 1.22
CA PRO A 83 6.41 -11.22 0.69
C PRO A 83 7.34 -11.19 -0.52
N ALA A 84 7.03 -10.31 -1.46
CA ALA A 84 7.84 -10.09 -2.65
C ALA A 84 8.01 -8.59 -2.90
N VAL A 85 9.17 -8.20 -3.38
CA VAL A 85 9.43 -6.86 -3.86
C VAL A 85 9.55 -6.89 -5.38
N ARG A 86 9.03 -5.88 -6.05
CA ARG A 86 9.15 -5.73 -7.49
C ARG A 86 9.55 -4.31 -7.81
N PHE A 87 10.52 -4.17 -8.69
CA PHE A 87 10.88 -2.87 -9.26
C PHE A 87 9.88 -2.48 -10.35
N LEU A 88 8.66 -2.18 -9.93
CA LEU A 88 7.53 -1.81 -10.80
C LEU A 88 6.73 -0.68 -10.15
N PRO A 89 6.33 0.33 -10.92
CA PRO A 89 6.54 0.56 -12.37
C PRO A 89 7.99 0.89 -12.76
N GLY A 90 8.91 0.99 -11.81
CA GLY A 90 10.33 1.21 -12.02
C GLY A 90 10.70 2.68 -12.00
N PHE A 91 10.71 3.32 -13.16
CA PHE A 91 11.17 4.71 -13.29
C PHE A 91 10.02 5.70 -13.13
N GLY A 92 10.09 6.55 -12.10
CA GLY A 92 9.20 7.68 -11.89
C GLY A 92 9.82 9.00 -12.36
N GLU A 93 9.08 10.10 -12.26
CA GLU A 93 9.56 11.42 -12.71
C GLU A 93 10.83 11.88 -11.97
N SER A 94 10.93 11.61 -10.67
CA SER A 94 12.10 11.95 -9.84
C SER A 94 12.47 10.81 -8.88
N SER A 95 12.06 9.57 -9.16
CA SER A 95 12.21 8.45 -8.23
C SER A 95 12.32 7.10 -8.92
N LEU A 96 12.97 6.16 -8.26
CA LEU A 96 12.80 4.74 -8.51
C LEU A 96 11.62 4.24 -7.66
N THR A 97 10.68 3.52 -8.28
CA THR A 97 9.45 3.06 -7.63
C THR A 97 9.44 1.54 -7.53
N PHE A 98 9.27 1.06 -6.31
CA PHE A 98 9.13 -0.35 -5.98
C PHE A 98 7.71 -0.64 -5.49
N SER A 99 7.26 -1.85 -5.70
CA SER A 99 6.04 -2.39 -5.11
C SER A 99 6.39 -3.53 -4.17
N LEU A 100 6.21 -3.31 -2.88
CA LEU A 100 6.25 -4.37 -1.88
C LEU A 100 4.89 -5.06 -1.84
N LEU A 101 4.85 -6.35 -2.17
CA LEU A 101 3.67 -7.19 -2.15
C LEU A 101 3.71 -8.09 -0.92
N CYS A 102 2.70 -8.02 -0.10
CA CYS A 102 2.52 -8.91 1.03
C CYS A 102 1.05 -9.30 1.15
N HIS A 103 0.76 -10.25 2.02
CA HIS A 103 -0.60 -10.72 2.23
C HIS A 103 -1.05 -10.36 3.63
N VAL A 104 -2.31 -9.94 3.74
CA VAL A 104 -2.97 -9.68 5.03
C VAL A 104 -4.10 -10.67 5.23
N ARG A 105 -4.41 -10.94 6.50
CA ARG A 105 -5.40 -11.93 6.91
C ARG A 105 -6.80 -11.56 6.44
N GLU A 106 -7.16 -10.28 6.54
CA GLU A 106 -8.46 -9.76 6.15
C GLU A 106 -8.41 -8.27 5.78
N VAL A 107 -9.46 -7.77 5.16
CA VAL A 107 -9.59 -6.35 4.74
C VAL A 107 -9.34 -5.37 5.90
N GLY A 108 -9.81 -5.70 7.10
CA GLY A 108 -9.67 -4.86 8.28
C GLY A 108 -8.23 -4.63 8.73
N ASP A 109 -7.34 -5.58 8.46
CA ASP A 109 -5.94 -5.52 8.85
C ASP A 109 -5.10 -4.62 7.91
N GLN A 110 -5.57 -4.31 6.69
CA GLN A 110 -4.83 -3.59 5.66
C GLN A 110 -4.19 -2.29 6.15
N ASN A 111 -5.01 -1.42 6.76
CA ASN A 111 -4.57 -0.10 7.16
C ASN A 111 -3.53 -0.15 8.28
N ASN A 112 -3.73 -1.06 9.24
CA ASN A 112 -2.81 -1.24 10.36
C ASN A 112 -1.47 -1.81 9.89
N VAL A 113 -1.51 -2.85 9.05
CA VAL A 113 -0.30 -3.46 8.48
C VAL A 113 0.45 -2.45 7.62
N MET A 114 -0.24 -1.71 6.73
CA MET A 114 0.38 -0.68 5.90
C MET A 114 1.05 0.41 6.73
N ASN A 115 0.38 0.90 7.78
CA ASN A 115 0.92 1.90 8.67
C ASN A 115 2.21 1.41 9.38
N GLU A 116 2.20 0.19 9.90
CA GLU A 116 3.37 -0.37 10.58
C GLU A 116 4.53 -0.64 9.60
N LEU A 117 4.25 -1.19 8.41
CA LEU A 117 5.27 -1.38 7.39
C LEU A 117 5.90 -0.06 6.96
N ASN A 118 5.11 0.98 6.71
CA ASN A 118 5.62 2.29 6.33
C ASN A 118 6.55 2.89 7.40
N LYS A 119 6.18 2.79 8.68
CA LYS A 119 7.03 3.25 9.79
C LYS A 119 8.35 2.47 9.88
N ARG A 120 8.30 1.15 9.70
CA ARG A 120 9.48 0.29 9.73
C ARG A 120 10.40 0.57 8.55
N ILE A 121 9.85 0.64 7.35
CA ILE A 121 10.61 0.97 6.13
C ILE A 121 11.29 2.33 6.28
N LEU A 122 10.58 3.35 6.75
CA LEU A 122 11.15 4.67 6.99
C LEU A 122 12.34 4.63 7.97
N LYS A 123 12.19 3.90 9.09
CA LYS A 123 13.27 3.76 10.07
C LYS A 123 14.46 2.99 9.51
N ARG A 124 14.19 1.91 8.76
CA ARG A 124 15.22 1.09 8.16
C ARG A 124 16.00 1.84 7.08
N PHE A 125 15.33 2.54 6.19
CA PHE A 125 15.94 3.34 5.14
C PHE A 125 16.90 4.40 5.70
N ARG A 126 16.49 5.09 6.78
CA ARG A 126 17.35 6.05 7.48
C ARG A 126 18.63 5.42 8.04
N ARG A 127 18.58 4.17 8.49
CA ARG A 127 19.77 3.45 9.01
C ARG A 127 20.68 2.98 7.89
N GLU A 128 20.11 2.62 6.75
CA GLU A 128 20.84 2.13 5.57
C GLU A 128 21.32 3.27 4.64
N GLY A 129 20.98 4.52 4.94
CA GLY A 129 21.30 5.65 4.08
C GLY A 129 20.55 5.69 2.76
N ILE A 130 19.41 4.99 2.67
CA ILE A 130 18.52 5.03 1.50
C ILE A 130 17.68 6.29 1.58
N GLU A 131 17.83 7.16 0.58
CA GLU A 131 17.16 8.45 0.54
C GLU A 131 15.80 8.39 -0.15
N PHE A 132 14.83 9.09 0.42
CA PHE A 132 13.56 9.36 -0.25
C PHE A 132 13.74 10.44 -1.31
N PRO A 133 13.05 10.32 -2.45
CA PRO A 133 13.22 11.27 -3.54
C PRO A 133 12.62 12.62 -3.20
N TYR A 134 13.33 13.67 -3.57
CA TYR A 134 12.79 15.03 -3.63
C TYR A 134 12.47 15.38 -5.07
N PRO A 135 11.46 16.22 -5.33
CA PRO A 135 11.24 16.76 -6.66
C PRO A 135 12.49 17.47 -7.16
N THR A 136 13.08 16.98 -8.24
CA THR A 136 14.31 17.55 -8.82
C THR A 136 13.99 18.31 -10.11
N ARG A 137 14.73 19.43 -10.33
CA ARG A 137 14.67 20.20 -11.58
C ARG A 137 16.09 20.58 -11.99
N THR A 138 16.37 20.43 -13.27
CA THR A 138 17.61 20.95 -13.84
C THR A 138 17.40 22.42 -14.20
N VAL A 139 18.23 23.31 -13.66
CA VAL A 139 18.17 24.74 -13.93
C VAL A 139 19.42 25.13 -14.69
N TYR A 140 19.24 25.69 -15.88
CA TYR A 140 20.34 26.26 -16.66
C TYR A 140 20.40 27.77 -16.37
N LEU A 141 21.46 28.20 -15.69
CA LEU A 141 21.72 29.64 -15.48
C LEU A 141 22.48 30.17 -16.71
N ARG A 142 21.88 31.16 -17.38
CA ARG A 142 22.54 31.90 -18.48
C ARG A 142 22.94 33.25 -17.93
N ASP A 143 24.25 33.51 -17.88
CA ASP A 143 24.79 34.83 -17.54
C ASP A 143 24.75 35.70 -18.82
N GLU A 144 23.78 36.59 -18.94
CA GLU A 144 23.74 37.59 -19.99
C GLU A 144 24.65 38.76 -19.55
N ARG A 145 25.96 38.64 -19.81
CA ARG A 145 26.82 39.80 -19.78
C ARG A 145 26.51 40.65 -21.00
N THR A 146 25.80 41.74 -20.77
CA THR A 146 25.63 42.82 -21.74
C THR A 146 26.97 43.48 -21.93
N ASP A 147 27.56 43.39 -23.16
CA ASP A 147 28.63 44.23 -23.61
C ASP A 147 28.13 45.66 -23.80
#